data_dd528f09ee6acbce2b1f616e4875c975
#
_entry.id   dd528f09ee6acbce2b1f616e4875c975
#
_cell.length_a   1.000
_cell.length_b   1.000
_cell.length_c   1.000
_cell.angle_alpha   90.00
_cell.angle_beta   90.00
_cell.angle_gamma   90.00
#
_symmetry.space_group_name_H-M   'P 1'
#
loop_
_entity.id
_entity.type
_entity.pdbx_description
1 polymer ?
#
loop_
_entity_poly.entity_id
_entity_poly.type
_entity_poly.pdbx_seq_one_letter_code
_entity_poly.pdbx_strand_id
1 'polypeptide(L)'
;AVPSVVYDPNVDKTLAHYRKRKKEAAELGIDLSLYYTAKWRLGPVERREEIIACMERVVQEISDMGLPQHIPNLVSHDEGQYRETERLFRESSSLAQARGVDLRLPALGPRMDRRCDFIEEGSAFVSVSGTVHPCYFLWHSFTCHADGRIRPVDALSFGSVHDRPLLDIWNSPEFAAYRREIGTYPFPHCGNCSLAPCDYIERHEFEQDCLGNRLTCGSCPWSLGVLQCMR
;
A
#
# COMPACT_ATOMS: atom_id res chain seq x y z
N ALA A 1 -2.60 -20.27 11.67
CA ALA A 1 -2.01 -20.63 10.37
C ALA A 1 -1.32 -19.36 9.85
N VAL A 2 -0.02 -19.40 9.67
CA VAL A 2 0.73 -18.31 9.02
C VAL A 2 0.24 -18.28 7.58
N PRO A 3 -0.29 -17.14 7.07
CA PRO A 3 -0.63 -17.05 5.67
C PRO A 3 0.64 -17.35 4.87
N SER A 4 0.58 -18.32 3.98
CA SER A 4 1.63 -18.59 3.03
C SER A 4 1.73 -17.35 2.13
N VAL A 5 2.72 -16.51 2.38
CA VAL A 5 3.18 -15.58 1.36
C VAL A 5 3.45 -16.46 0.14
N VAL A 6 2.76 -16.21 -0.95
CA VAL A 6 3.03 -16.91 -2.20
C VAL A 6 4.43 -16.47 -2.60
N TYR A 7 5.39 -17.33 -2.26
CA TYR A 7 6.79 -17.13 -2.63
C TYR A 7 6.91 -17.34 -4.14
N ASP A 8 7.15 -16.27 -4.85
CA ASP A 8 7.51 -16.34 -6.26
C ASP A 8 9.06 -16.35 -6.37
N PRO A 9 9.68 -17.47 -6.73
CA PRO A 9 11.13 -17.56 -6.88
C PRO A 9 11.67 -16.60 -7.97
N ASN A 10 10.81 -16.07 -8.84
CA ASN A 10 11.21 -15.09 -9.83
C ASN A 10 11.43 -13.70 -9.20
N VAL A 11 10.77 -13.39 -8.09
CA VAL A 11 11.04 -12.15 -7.35
C VAL A 11 12.46 -12.14 -6.81
N ASP A 12 12.96 -13.28 -6.30
CA ASP A 12 14.35 -13.38 -5.84
C ASP A 12 15.37 -13.19 -6.97
N LYS A 13 15.06 -13.70 -8.16
CA LYS A 13 15.91 -13.48 -9.35
C LYS A 13 15.93 -12.03 -9.75
N THR A 14 14.77 -11.37 -9.73
CA THR A 14 14.65 -9.92 -9.99
C THR A 14 15.48 -9.12 -9.00
N LEU A 15 15.34 -9.41 -7.70
CA LEU A 15 16.09 -8.71 -6.65
C LEU A 15 17.59 -8.97 -6.76
N ALA A 16 18.01 -10.20 -7.05
CA ALA A 16 19.42 -10.54 -7.23
C ALA A 16 20.03 -9.77 -8.41
N HIS A 17 19.33 -9.69 -9.55
CA HIS A 17 19.76 -8.90 -10.70
C HIS A 17 19.85 -7.41 -10.36
N TYR A 18 18.80 -6.85 -9.74
CA TYR A 18 18.79 -5.45 -9.31
C TYR A 18 19.94 -5.13 -8.35
N ARG A 19 20.19 -5.96 -7.33
CA ARG A 19 21.30 -5.76 -6.38
C ARG A 19 22.65 -5.72 -7.07
N LYS A 20 22.88 -6.62 -8.02
CA LYS A 20 24.09 -6.61 -8.83
C LYS A 20 24.26 -5.29 -9.57
N ARG A 21 23.21 -4.83 -10.28
CA ARG A 21 23.22 -3.57 -11.02
C ARG A 21 23.33 -2.35 -10.13
N LYS A 22 22.67 -2.36 -8.96
CA LYS A 22 22.80 -1.29 -7.96
C LYS A 22 24.24 -1.14 -7.47
N LYS A 23 24.92 -2.25 -7.23
CA LYS A 23 26.35 -2.23 -6.83
C LYS A 23 27.23 -1.66 -7.95
N GLU A 24 27.06 -2.14 -9.16
CA GLU A 24 27.79 -1.64 -10.34
C GLU A 24 27.56 -0.13 -10.56
N ALA A 25 26.31 0.32 -10.41
CA ALA A 25 25.98 1.75 -10.49
C ALA A 25 26.64 2.59 -9.38
N ALA A 26 26.65 2.06 -8.16
CA ALA A 26 27.29 2.73 -7.02
C ALA A 26 28.81 2.90 -7.21
N GLU A 27 29.49 1.94 -7.83
CA GLU A 27 30.91 2.04 -8.20
C GLU A 27 31.19 3.17 -9.20
N LEU A 28 30.16 3.57 -9.97
CA LEU A 28 30.18 4.72 -10.88
C LEU A 28 29.66 6.01 -10.25
N GLY A 29 29.32 5.99 -8.95
CA GLY A 29 28.76 7.13 -8.22
C GLY A 29 27.28 7.40 -8.55
N ILE A 30 26.54 6.39 -9.04
CA ILE A 30 25.11 6.47 -9.35
C ILE A 30 24.33 5.75 -8.26
N ASP A 31 23.53 6.50 -7.49
CA ASP A 31 22.65 5.93 -6.46
C ASP A 31 21.24 5.67 -7.01
N LEU A 32 20.95 4.40 -7.34
CA LEU A 32 19.64 4.00 -7.85
C LEU A 32 18.51 4.11 -6.83
N SER A 33 18.80 4.26 -5.53
CA SER A 33 17.76 4.51 -4.52
C SER A 33 17.08 5.87 -4.69
N LEU A 34 17.75 6.80 -5.37
CA LEU A 34 17.23 8.13 -5.68
C LEU A 34 16.37 8.18 -6.95
N TYR A 35 16.07 7.05 -7.58
CA TYR A 35 15.35 7.00 -8.85
C TYR A 35 14.04 7.80 -8.84
N TYR A 36 13.18 7.59 -7.85
CA TYR A 36 11.90 8.31 -7.78
C TYR A 36 12.09 9.80 -7.49
N THR A 37 13.01 10.15 -6.59
CA THR A 37 13.36 11.56 -6.34
C THR A 37 13.86 12.23 -7.62
N ALA A 38 14.66 11.51 -8.41
CA ALA A 38 15.16 11.97 -9.70
C ALA A 38 14.03 12.09 -10.74
N LYS A 39 13.23 11.04 -10.93
CA LYS A 39 12.19 10.95 -11.96
C LYS A 39 11.10 12.00 -11.77
N TRP A 40 10.62 12.16 -10.55
CA TRP A 40 9.49 13.07 -10.26
C TRP A 40 9.91 14.45 -9.72
N ARG A 41 11.19 14.76 -9.76
CA ARG A 41 11.70 16.05 -9.31
C ARG A 41 11.30 16.43 -7.88
N LEU A 42 11.27 15.45 -6.99
CA LEU A 42 10.86 15.64 -5.60
C LEU A 42 11.89 16.39 -4.76
N GLY A 43 13.09 16.63 -5.30
CA GLY A 43 14.17 17.37 -4.66
C GLY A 43 15.40 17.50 -5.56
N PRO A 44 16.46 18.19 -5.08
CA PRO A 44 17.70 18.26 -5.79
C PRO A 44 18.39 16.89 -5.80
N VAL A 45 18.70 16.41 -6.99
CA VAL A 45 19.42 15.14 -7.21
C VAL A 45 20.52 15.40 -8.23
N GLU A 46 21.75 15.13 -7.82
CA GLU A 46 22.88 15.13 -8.73
C GLU A 46 22.78 13.96 -9.71
N ARG A 47 23.30 14.13 -10.93
CA ARG A 47 23.32 13.10 -11.97
C ARG A 47 21.94 12.49 -12.27
N ARG A 48 20.88 13.30 -12.17
CA ARG A 48 19.47 12.91 -12.34
C ARG A 48 19.22 12.04 -13.56
N GLU A 49 19.64 12.49 -14.72
CA GLU A 49 19.40 11.81 -16.02
C GLU A 49 20.11 10.46 -16.07
N GLU A 50 21.30 10.36 -15.49
CA GLU A 50 22.04 9.12 -15.42
C GLU A 50 21.38 8.09 -14.49
N ILE A 51 20.84 8.54 -13.35
CA ILE A 51 20.09 7.70 -12.43
C ILE A 51 18.84 7.13 -13.14
N ILE A 52 18.10 7.99 -13.84
CA ILE A 52 16.89 7.58 -14.56
C ILE A 52 17.25 6.58 -15.66
N ALA A 53 18.21 6.91 -16.52
CA ALA A 53 18.63 6.05 -17.62
C ALA A 53 19.21 4.72 -17.15
N CYS A 54 19.94 4.72 -16.03
CA CYS A 54 20.47 3.48 -15.45
C CYS A 54 19.36 2.59 -14.93
N MET A 55 18.37 3.13 -14.19
CA MET A 55 17.24 2.35 -13.69
C MET A 55 16.37 1.81 -14.82
N GLU A 56 16.06 2.61 -15.84
CA GLU A 56 15.27 2.19 -17.00
C GLU A 56 15.94 1.03 -17.75
N ARG A 57 17.27 1.06 -17.85
CA ARG A 57 18.04 -0.07 -18.41
C ARG A 57 17.94 -1.32 -17.55
N VAL A 58 18.05 -1.21 -16.23
CA VAL A 58 17.89 -2.34 -15.31
C VAL A 58 16.49 -2.95 -15.43
N VAL A 59 15.47 -2.11 -15.52
CA VAL A 59 14.08 -2.56 -15.71
C VAL A 59 13.91 -3.27 -17.04
N GLN A 60 14.51 -2.75 -18.13
CA GLN A 60 14.48 -3.41 -19.43
C GLN A 60 15.16 -4.78 -19.39
N GLU A 61 16.34 -4.88 -18.77
CA GLU A 61 17.04 -6.16 -18.60
C GLU A 61 16.21 -7.18 -17.84
N ILE A 62 15.53 -6.77 -16.76
CA ILE A 62 14.60 -7.61 -15.98
C ILE A 62 13.44 -8.07 -16.88
N SER A 63 12.89 -7.17 -17.71
CA SER A 63 11.84 -7.47 -18.66
C SER A 63 12.27 -8.52 -19.68
N ASP A 64 13.45 -8.33 -20.26
CA ASP A 64 14.01 -9.23 -21.28
C ASP A 64 14.27 -10.64 -20.73
N MET A 65 14.50 -10.75 -19.42
CA MET A 65 14.59 -12.04 -18.72
C MET A 65 13.22 -12.66 -18.39
N GLY A 66 12.10 -11.98 -18.70
CA GLY A 66 10.76 -12.44 -18.35
C GLY A 66 10.49 -12.45 -16.86
N LEU A 67 11.19 -11.62 -16.09
CA LEU A 67 11.05 -11.54 -14.63
C LEU A 67 10.08 -10.40 -14.22
N PRO A 68 9.42 -10.52 -13.04
CA PRO A 68 8.52 -9.48 -12.55
C PRO A 68 9.28 -8.17 -12.30
N GLN A 69 8.68 -7.06 -12.77
CA GLN A 69 9.22 -5.72 -12.65
C GLN A 69 8.38 -4.93 -11.65
N HIS A 70 8.88 -4.68 -10.45
CA HIS A 70 8.22 -3.79 -9.50
C HIS A 70 9.23 -2.79 -8.94
N ILE A 71 9.40 -1.69 -9.67
CA ILE A 71 10.40 -0.66 -9.35
C ILE A 71 10.30 -0.16 -7.90
N PRO A 72 9.10 0.15 -7.34
CA PRO A 72 9.01 0.57 -5.94
C PRO A 72 9.66 -0.42 -4.98
N ASN A 73 9.42 -1.71 -5.15
CA ASN A 73 10.04 -2.73 -4.30
C ASN A 73 11.56 -2.81 -4.50
N LEU A 74 12.04 -2.60 -5.73
CA LEU A 74 13.47 -2.59 -6.02
C LEU A 74 14.18 -1.39 -5.36
N VAL A 75 13.61 -0.20 -5.46
CA VAL A 75 14.24 1.05 -4.99
C VAL A 75 14.17 1.17 -3.46
N SER A 76 13.04 0.80 -2.86
CA SER A 76 12.81 0.95 -1.41
C SER A 76 13.28 -0.24 -0.58
N HIS A 77 13.73 -1.33 -1.22
CA HIS A 77 14.10 -2.55 -0.52
C HIS A 77 15.48 -2.44 0.13
N ASP A 78 15.52 -2.13 1.42
CA ASP A 78 16.67 -2.32 2.29
C ASP A 78 16.56 -3.70 2.97
N GLU A 79 17.24 -4.69 2.41
CA GLU A 79 17.20 -6.07 2.91
C GLU A 79 17.72 -6.16 4.36
N GLY A 80 18.72 -5.37 4.73
CA GLY A 80 19.26 -5.35 6.09
C GLY A 80 18.22 -4.86 7.08
N GLN A 81 17.58 -3.75 6.79
CA GLN A 81 16.51 -3.19 7.60
C GLN A 81 15.28 -4.11 7.65
N TYR A 82 14.93 -4.71 6.53
CA TYR A 82 13.81 -5.65 6.48
C TYR A 82 14.05 -6.87 7.38
N ARG A 83 15.20 -7.54 7.26
CA ARG A 83 15.57 -8.71 8.08
C ARG A 83 15.64 -8.37 9.57
N GLU A 84 16.18 -7.22 9.90
CA GLU A 84 16.24 -6.77 11.30
C GLU A 84 14.84 -6.51 11.85
N THR A 85 13.97 -5.85 11.10
CA THR A 85 12.59 -5.62 11.51
C THR A 85 11.83 -6.95 11.67
N GLU A 86 12.01 -7.89 10.75
CA GLU A 86 11.42 -9.23 10.83
C GLU A 86 11.90 -9.98 12.08
N ARG A 87 13.17 -9.88 12.40
CA ARG A 87 13.74 -10.46 13.63
C ARG A 87 13.08 -9.87 14.86
N LEU A 88 13.02 -8.52 14.95
CA LEU A 88 12.38 -7.82 16.05
C LEU A 88 10.90 -8.18 16.20
N PHE A 89 10.17 -8.32 15.10
CA PHE A 89 8.76 -8.72 15.10
C PHE A 89 8.58 -10.14 15.66
N ARG A 90 9.42 -11.09 15.25
CA ARG A 90 9.40 -12.45 15.80
C ARG A 90 9.70 -12.49 17.27
N GLU A 91 10.74 -11.81 17.72
CA GLU A 91 11.12 -11.74 19.14
C GLU A 91 10.02 -11.10 19.99
N SER A 92 9.46 -9.98 19.52
CA SER A 92 8.36 -9.29 20.18
C SER A 92 7.11 -10.17 20.29
N SER A 93 6.75 -10.89 19.21
CA SER A 93 5.62 -11.80 19.20
C SER A 93 5.82 -12.96 20.20
N SER A 94 7.02 -13.55 20.23
CA SER A 94 7.35 -14.62 21.17
C SER A 94 7.29 -14.16 22.62
N LEU A 95 7.80 -12.95 22.90
CA LEU A 95 7.75 -12.36 24.24
C LEU A 95 6.32 -12.04 24.67
N ALA A 96 5.52 -11.47 23.77
CA ALA A 96 4.12 -11.16 24.01
C ALA A 96 3.32 -12.43 24.32
N GLN A 97 3.50 -13.48 23.51
CA GLN A 97 2.86 -14.78 23.73
C GLN A 97 3.24 -15.37 25.10
N ALA A 98 4.53 -15.34 25.45
CA ALA A 98 5.01 -15.86 26.73
C ALA A 98 4.42 -15.09 27.96
N ARG A 99 3.97 -13.86 27.73
CA ARG A 99 3.40 -12.99 28.78
C ARG A 99 1.88 -12.84 28.70
N GLY A 100 1.21 -13.55 27.80
CA GLY A 100 -0.24 -13.46 27.60
C GLY A 100 -0.71 -12.11 27.07
N VAL A 101 0.16 -11.38 26.34
CA VAL A 101 -0.17 -10.08 25.71
C VAL A 101 -0.63 -10.31 24.27
N ASP A 102 -1.78 -9.76 23.90
CA ASP A 102 -2.24 -9.73 22.50
C ASP A 102 -1.46 -8.65 21.74
N LEU A 103 -0.38 -9.03 21.09
CA LEU A 103 0.45 -8.14 20.28
C LEU A 103 0.07 -8.27 18.79
N ARG A 104 -0.39 -7.17 18.21
CA ARG A 104 -0.74 -7.07 16.80
C ARG A 104 0.33 -6.26 16.06
N LEU A 105 1.01 -6.90 15.14
CA LEU A 105 2.05 -6.26 14.34
C LEU A 105 1.55 -6.07 12.90
N PRO A 106 1.93 -4.95 12.25
CA PRO A 106 1.63 -4.75 10.84
C PRO A 106 2.39 -5.75 9.96
N ALA A 107 1.92 -5.93 8.73
CA ALA A 107 2.68 -6.66 7.73
C ALA A 107 3.88 -5.81 7.27
N LEU A 108 5.02 -6.44 7.04
CA LEU A 108 6.22 -5.76 6.53
C LEU A 108 6.12 -5.39 5.04
N GLY A 109 5.08 -5.87 4.38
CA GLY A 109 4.74 -5.53 3.00
C GLY A 109 3.25 -5.74 2.73
N PRO A 110 2.72 -5.22 1.62
CA PRO A 110 1.32 -5.36 1.26
C PRO A 110 0.92 -6.84 1.16
N ARG A 111 -0.19 -7.20 1.81
CA ARG A 111 -0.77 -8.53 1.72
C ARG A 111 -1.58 -8.69 0.43
N MET A 112 -1.58 -9.90 -0.13
CA MET A 112 -2.44 -10.26 -1.24
C MET A 112 -3.87 -10.57 -0.77
N ASP A 113 -4.01 -11.18 0.41
CA ASP A 113 -5.26 -11.40 1.10
C ASP A 113 -5.67 -10.11 1.82
N ARG A 114 -6.48 -9.30 1.17
CA ARG A 114 -6.96 -8.04 1.73
C ARG A 114 -8.03 -8.29 2.78
N ARG A 115 -7.99 -7.48 3.82
CA ARG A 115 -8.97 -7.51 4.89
C ARG A 115 -9.29 -6.10 5.36
N CYS A 116 -10.56 -5.75 5.41
CA CYS A 116 -11.03 -4.51 5.99
C CYS A 116 -11.74 -4.79 7.30
N ASP A 117 -11.11 -4.50 8.43
CA ASP A 117 -11.67 -4.76 9.76
C ASP A 117 -13.01 -4.02 9.97
N PHE A 118 -13.18 -2.80 9.44
CA PHE A 118 -14.45 -2.06 9.52
C PHE A 118 -15.61 -2.80 8.84
N ILE A 119 -15.34 -3.42 7.69
CA ILE A 119 -16.37 -4.15 6.95
C ILE A 119 -16.65 -5.51 7.59
N GLU A 120 -15.61 -6.26 7.92
CA GLU A 120 -15.74 -7.63 8.43
C GLU A 120 -16.27 -7.68 9.85
N GLU A 121 -15.98 -6.67 10.68
CA GLU A 121 -16.49 -6.58 12.04
C GLU A 121 -17.77 -5.76 12.17
N GLY A 122 -18.28 -5.23 11.06
CA GLY A 122 -19.53 -4.46 11.04
C GLY A 122 -19.39 -3.13 11.81
N SER A 123 -18.33 -2.37 11.55
CA SER A 123 -18.05 -1.10 12.21
C SER A 123 -18.33 0.09 11.31
N ALA A 124 -18.59 1.25 11.92
CA ALA A 124 -18.69 2.55 11.26
C ALA A 124 -17.96 3.60 12.10
N PHE A 125 -17.58 4.69 11.48
CA PHE A 125 -16.96 5.85 12.15
C PHE A 125 -17.95 7.01 12.21
N VAL A 126 -18.20 7.51 13.42
CA VAL A 126 -19.00 8.73 13.63
C VAL A 126 -18.06 9.85 13.99
N SER A 127 -18.03 10.91 13.17
CA SER A 127 -17.18 12.07 13.41
C SER A 127 -17.71 12.93 14.56
N VAL A 128 -16.89 13.86 15.05
CA VAL A 128 -17.28 14.82 16.09
C VAL A 128 -18.48 15.69 15.67
N SER A 129 -18.70 15.88 14.38
CA SER A 129 -19.86 16.59 13.82
C SER A 129 -21.09 15.69 13.66
N GLY A 130 -21.08 14.46 14.14
CA GLY A 130 -22.18 13.51 14.02
C GLY A 130 -22.33 12.88 12.64
N THR A 131 -21.44 13.13 11.69
CA THR A 131 -21.47 12.53 10.36
C THR A 131 -21.00 11.08 10.42
N VAL A 132 -21.72 10.20 9.75
CA VAL A 132 -21.43 8.74 9.71
C VAL A 132 -20.63 8.41 8.45
N HIS A 133 -19.48 7.81 8.65
CA HIS A 133 -18.53 7.40 7.62
C HIS A 133 -18.28 5.90 7.68
N PRO A 134 -17.85 5.26 6.58
CA PRO A 134 -17.57 3.83 6.59
C PRO A 134 -16.36 3.45 7.47
N CYS A 135 -15.38 4.36 7.58
CA CYS A 135 -14.21 4.21 8.43
C CYS A 135 -13.54 5.58 8.67
N TYR A 136 -12.55 5.61 9.57
CA TYR A 136 -11.81 6.84 9.85
C TYR A 136 -10.84 7.25 8.70
N PHE A 137 -10.53 6.38 7.77
CA PHE A 137 -9.72 6.72 6.59
C PHE A 137 -10.50 7.60 5.59
N LEU A 138 -11.82 7.41 5.51
CA LEU A 138 -12.71 8.12 4.58
C LEU A 138 -13.57 9.21 5.24
N TRP A 139 -13.17 9.74 6.41
CA TRP A 139 -14.01 10.72 7.10
C TRP A 139 -13.80 12.16 6.61
N HIS A 140 -12.69 12.47 5.96
CA HIS A 140 -12.42 13.77 5.32
C HIS A 140 -11.54 13.58 4.09
N SER A 141 -11.58 14.52 3.16
CA SER A 141 -10.71 14.51 2.00
C SER A 141 -9.32 15.01 2.37
N PHE A 142 -8.29 14.29 1.91
CA PHE A 142 -6.89 14.63 2.16
C PHE A 142 -6.00 13.98 1.11
N THR A 143 -4.75 14.41 1.09
CA THR A 143 -3.70 13.78 0.29
C THR A 143 -2.71 13.10 1.22
N CYS A 144 -2.45 11.83 0.98
CA CYS A 144 -1.43 11.09 1.71
C CYS A 144 -0.31 10.61 0.79
N HIS A 145 0.82 10.28 1.40
CA HIS A 145 1.95 9.65 0.72
C HIS A 145 2.05 8.21 1.20
N ALA A 146 1.91 7.28 0.29
CA ALA A 146 2.07 5.86 0.57
C ALA A 146 2.86 5.20 -0.56
N ASP A 147 3.83 4.36 -0.22
CA ASP A 147 4.73 3.68 -1.16
C ASP A 147 5.46 4.65 -2.13
N GLY A 148 5.85 5.84 -1.62
CA GLY A 148 6.50 6.87 -2.43
C GLY A 148 5.58 7.61 -3.41
N ARG A 149 4.25 7.48 -3.28
CA ARG A 149 3.25 8.04 -4.18
C ARG A 149 2.32 9.00 -3.47
N ILE A 150 1.86 10.00 -4.21
CA ILE A 150 0.77 10.89 -3.78
C ILE A 150 -0.54 10.16 -4.03
N ARG A 151 -1.40 10.11 -3.00
CA ARG A 151 -2.72 9.48 -3.08
C ARG A 151 -3.78 10.42 -2.56
N PRO A 152 -4.66 10.94 -3.41
CA PRO A 152 -5.84 11.65 -2.97
C PRO A 152 -6.83 10.64 -2.36
N VAL A 153 -7.45 11.05 -1.28
CA VAL A 153 -8.51 10.31 -0.59
C VAL A 153 -9.70 11.23 -0.44
N ASP A 154 -10.82 10.83 -1.00
CA ASP A 154 -12.06 11.60 -0.89
C ASP A 154 -12.91 11.12 0.29
N ALA A 155 -13.52 12.08 0.97
CA ALA A 155 -14.44 11.79 2.05
C ALA A 155 -15.69 11.06 1.52
N LEU A 156 -16.12 10.06 2.28
CA LEU A 156 -17.36 9.35 2.02
C LEU A 156 -18.24 9.36 3.28
N SER A 157 -19.49 9.80 3.15
CA SER A 157 -20.45 9.83 4.26
C SER A 157 -21.80 9.25 3.85
N PHE A 158 -22.56 8.76 4.83
CA PHE A 158 -23.86 8.15 4.65
C PHE A 158 -24.99 8.84 5.41
N GLY A 159 -24.69 10.01 5.98
CA GLY A 159 -25.66 10.83 6.71
C GLY A 159 -25.15 11.27 8.09
N SER A 160 -26.04 11.84 8.92
CA SER A 160 -25.71 12.34 10.24
C SER A 160 -26.63 11.77 11.29
N VAL A 161 -26.07 11.45 12.47
CA VAL A 161 -26.86 11.04 13.65
C VAL A 161 -27.73 12.16 14.21
N HIS A 162 -27.53 13.39 13.77
CA HIS A 162 -28.41 14.51 14.10
C HIS A 162 -29.72 14.49 13.28
N ASP A 163 -29.72 13.85 12.10
CA ASP A 163 -30.86 13.82 11.20
C ASP A 163 -31.69 12.55 11.36
N ARG A 164 -31.03 11.42 11.66
CA ARG A 164 -31.69 10.10 11.82
C ARG A 164 -30.86 9.15 12.68
N PRO A 165 -31.48 8.13 13.32
CA PRO A 165 -30.79 7.14 14.13
C PRO A 165 -29.66 6.44 13.37
N LEU A 166 -28.57 6.11 14.09
CA LEU A 166 -27.40 5.42 13.49
C LEU A 166 -27.78 4.11 12.80
N LEU A 167 -28.71 3.33 13.37
CA LEU A 167 -29.15 2.07 12.76
C LEU A 167 -29.87 2.28 11.42
N ASP A 168 -30.61 3.39 11.27
CA ASP A 168 -31.30 3.72 10.02
C ASP A 168 -30.28 4.14 8.93
N ILE A 169 -29.22 4.83 9.34
CA ILE A 169 -28.09 5.15 8.45
C ILE A 169 -27.36 3.86 8.05
N TRP A 170 -27.03 3.02 9.02
CA TRP A 170 -26.34 1.75 8.82
C TRP A 170 -27.09 0.81 7.86
N ASN A 171 -28.42 0.76 7.99
CA ASN A 171 -29.29 -0.08 7.15
C ASN A 171 -29.77 0.61 5.86
N SER A 172 -29.31 1.85 5.60
CA SER A 172 -29.68 2.51 4.35
C SER A 172 -29.19 1.71 3.13
N PRO A 173 -29.93 1.76 2.01
CA PRO A 173 -29.56 1.02 0.81
C PRO A 173 -28.13 1.34 0.33
N GLU A 174 -27.73 2.60 0.43
CA GLU A 174 -26.42 3.10 0.00
C GLU A 174 -25.30 2.52 0.87
N PHE A 175 -25.44 2.57 2.20
CA PHE A 175 -24.42 2.05 3.10
C PHE A 175 -24.36 0.52 3.07
N ALA A 176 -25.51 -0.14 2.95
CA ALA A 176 -25.57 -1.58 2.78
C ALA A 176 -24.94 -2.04 1.45
N ALA A 177 -25.16 -1.29 0.36
CA ALA A 177 -24.52 -1.56 -0.94
C ALA A 177 -23.00 -1.39 -0.86
N TYR A 178 -22.53 -0.29 -0.25
CA TYR A 178 -21.11 -0.07 -0.01
C TYR A 178 -20.44 -1.23 0.73
N ARG A 179 -21.03 -1.68 1.86
CA ARG A 179 -20.46 -2.80 2.62
C ARG A 179 -20.40 -4.09 1.83
N ARG A 180 -21.42 -4.40 1.04
CA ARG A 180 -21.41 -5.58 0.16
C ARG A 180 -20.32 -5.49 -0.91
N GLU A 181 -20.20 -4.33 -1.56
CA GLU A 181 -19.19 -4.09 -2.59
C GLU A 181 -17.78 -4.25 -2.02
N ILE A 182 -17.46 -3.53 -0.94
CA ILE A 182 -16.13 -3.58 -0.34
C ILE A 182 -15.81 -4.98 0.20
N GLY A 183 -16.81 -5.69 0.76
CA GLY A 183 -16.61 -7.04 1.28
C GLY A 183 -16.25 -8.09 0.22
N THR A 184 -16.45 -7.79 -1.07
CA THR A 184 -15.97 -8.65 -2.17
C THR A 184 -14.54 -8.33 -2.59
N TYR A 185 -13.96 -7.26 -2.09
CA TYR A 185 -12.60 -6.78 -2.41
C TYR A 185 -12.32 -6.68 -3.93
N PRO A 186 -13.15 -5.98 -4.71
CA PRO A 186 -13.06 -5.94 -6.17
C PRO A 186 -11.91 -5.08 -6.70
N PHE A 187 -10.92 -4.79 -5.88
CA PHE A 187 -9.85 -3.85 -6.15
C PHE A 187 -8.60 -4.50 -6.75
N PRO A 188 -7.85 -3.80 -7.61
CA PRO A 188 -6.60 -4.29 -8.13
C PRO A 188 -5.53 -4.36 -7.02
N HIS A 189 -4.54 -5.23 -7.20
CA HIS A 189 -3.41 -5.37 -6.28
C HIS A 189 -2.32 -4.32 -6.55
N CYS A 190 -2.63 -3.04 -6.27
CA CYS A 190 -1.73 -1.93 -6.58
C CYS A 190 -0.37 -2.01 -5.86
N GLY A 191 -0.31 -2.59 -4.66
CA GLY A 191 0.93 -2.73 -3.90
C GLY A 191 1.96 -3.67 -4.55
N ASN A 192 1.48 -4.63 -5.36
CA ASN A 192 2.32 -5.63 -6.05
C ASN A 192 2.15 -5.56 -7.57
N CYS A 193 1.62 -4.45 -8.10
CA CYS A 193 1.39 -4.30 -9.51
C CYS A 193 2.70 -4.08 -10.28
N SER A 194 2.95 -4.89 -11.30
CA SER A 194 4.13 -4.75 -12.17
C SER A 194 4.08 -3.52 -13.08
N LEU A 195 2.89 -2.93 -13.25
CA LEU A 195 2.69 -1.71 -14.05
C LEU A 195 2.87 -0.41 -13.24
N ALA A 196 3.24 -0.50 -11.97
CA ALA A 196 3.51 0.68 -11.19
C ALA A 196 4.87 1.33 -11.56
N PRO A 197 4.97 2.66 -11.67
CA PRO A 197 3.92 3.66 -11.47
C PRO A 197 2.81 3.62 -12.53
N CYS A 198 1.58 3.85 -12.10
CA CYS A 198 0.39 3.70 -12.92
C CYS A 198 -0.39 5.02 -12.96
N ASP A 199 -0.72 5.50 -14.14
CA ASP A 199 -1.43 6.77 -14.36
C ASP A 199 -2.78 6.86 -13.63
N TYR A 200 -3.43 5.72 -13.37
CA TYR A 200 -4.71 5.69 -12.65
C TYR A 200 -4.60 6.08 -11.18
N ILE A 201 -3.47 5.78 -10.51
CA ILE A 201 -3.31 6.02 -9.07
C ILE A 201 -2.31 7.12 -8.74
N GLU A 202 -1.62 7.69 -9.74
CA GLU A 202 -0.61 8.75 -9.56
C GLU A 202 -1.11 10.15 -9.94
N ARG A 203 -2.38 10.27 -10.33
CA ARG A 203 -2.99 11.57 -10.62
C ARG A 203 -3.26 12.34 -9.32
N HIS A 204 -3.29 13.68 -9.44
CA HIS A 204 -3.65 14.56 -8.32
C HIS A 204 -5.09 14.35 -7.84
N GLU A 205 -5.97 13.88 -8.74
CA GLU A 205 -7.35 13.54 -8.46
C GLU A 205 -7.54 12.05 -8.77
N PHE A 206 -8.11 11.31 -7.82
CA PHE A 206 -8.43 9.91 -8.03
C PHE A 206 -9.83 9.80 -8.65
N GLU A 207 -9.89 9.49 -9.91
CA GLU A 207 -11.17 9.26 -10.61
C GLU A 207 -11.64 7.81 -10.45
N GLN A 208 -10.76 6.86 -10.71
CA GLN A 208 -11.03 5.41 -10.62
C GLN A 208 -9.73 4.61 -10.70
N ASP A 209 -9.78 3.35 -10.30
CA ASP A 209 -8.70 2.40 -10.51
C ASP A 209 -8.79 1.72 -11.90
N CYS A 210 -7.85 0.83 -12.22
CA CYS A 210 -7.82 0.12 -13.52
C CYS A 210 -8.96 -0.90 -13.70
N LEU A 211 -9.74 -1.19 -12.65
CA LEU A 211 -10.93 -2.02 -12.68
C LEU A 211 -12.23 -1.19 -12.67
N GLY A 212 -12.11 0.15 -12.71
CA GLY A 212 -13.24 1.07 -12.73
C GLY A 212 -13.83 1.40 -11.35
N ASN A 213 -13.17 1.00 -10.25
CA ASN A 213 -13.66 1.35 -8.91
C ASN A 213 -13.29 2.79 -8.58
N ARG A 214 -14.26 3.53 -8.08
CA ARG A 214 -14.10 4.95 -7.68
C ARG A 214 -13.66 5.13 -6.23
N LEU A 215 -13.60 4.06 -5.45
CA LEU A 215 -13.21 4.09 -4.06
C LEU A 215 -11.72 3.80 -3.89
N THR A 216 -11.06 4.56 -3.05
CA THR A 216 -9.62 4.44 -2.77
C THR A 216 -9.26 3.24 -1.88
N CYS A 217 -10.25 2.41 -1.52
CA CYS A 217 -10.08 1.22 -0.67
C CYS A 217 -9.05 0.22 -1.22
N GLY A 218 -8.88 0.16 -2.55
CA GLY A 218 -7.90 -0.71 -3.21
C GLY A 218 -6.46 -0.43 -2.82
N SER A 219 -6.15 0.79 -2.43
CA SER A 219 -4.83 1.23 -1.98
C SER A 219 -4.78 1.53 -0.47
N CYS A 220 -5.80 1.13 0.28
CA CYS A 220 -5.88 1.37 1.72
C CYS A 220 -4.78 0.60 2.47
N PRO A 221 -3.85 1.28 3.19
CA PRO A 221 -2.74 0.62 3.89
C PRO A 221 -3.20 -0.36 4.97
N TRP A 222 -4.36 -0.11 5.57
CA TRP A 222 -4.95 -1.01 6.58
C TRP A 222 -5.43 -2.30 5.95
N SER A 223 -6.19 -2.24 4.84
CA SER A 223 -6.65 -3.45 4.15
C SER A 223 -5.50 -4.29 3.60
N LEU A 224 -4.38 -3.65 3.27
CA LEU A 224 -3.15 -4.31 2.84
C LEU A 224 -2.31 -4.84 4.04
N GLY A 225 -2.74 -4.59 5.28
CA GLY A 225 -2.06 -5.04 6.49
C GLY A 225 -0.80 -4.28 6.86
N VAL A 226 -0.43 -3.23 6.10
CA VAL A 226 0.77 -2.41 6.35
C VAL A 226 0.57 -1.51 7.57
N LEU A 227 -0.67 -1.10 7.83
CA LEU A 227 -1.08 -0.42 9.06
C LEU A 227 -2.11 -1.27 9.79
N GLN A 228 -2.16 -1.13 11.11
CA GLN A 228 -3.18 -1.77 11.96
C GLN A 228 -4.36 -0.83 12.16
N CYS A 229 -5.59 -1.35 12.05
CA CYS A 229 -6.77 -0.61 12.45
C CYS A 229 -6.76 -0.37 13.96
N MET A 230 -7.09 0.86 14.36
CA MET A 230 -7.40 1.17 15.76
C MET A 230 -8.76 0.57 16.09
N ARG A 231 -8.80 -0.34 17.06
CA ARG A 231 -10.01 -0.99 17.55
C ARG A 231 -10.26 -0.58 18.98
#